data_2e28d39df1a4937d4a144b660268561f
#
_entry.id   2e28d39df1a4937d4a144b660268561f
#
_cell.length_a   1.000
_cell.length_b   1.000
_cell.length_c   1.000
_cell.angle_alpha   90.00
_cell.angle_beta   90.00
_cell.angle_gamma   90.00
#
_symmetry.space_group_name_H-M   'P 1'
#
loop_
_entity.id
_entity.type
_entity.pdbx_description
1 polymer ?
#
loop_
_entity_poly.entity_id
_entity_poly.type
_entity_poly.pdbx_seq_one_letter_code
_entity_poly.pdbx_strand_id
1 'polypeptide(L)'
;MNRRSSILRSIGLIASAITVPKLSAFAEASTSKKSFRIAHITDVHMMPLIGASKGFAKCLHHIQNLEQQPDLILNSGDSIMDAHRGGRSVAEKQWKLWHDVLKNELSVPIVQSLGNHDIWCKSENVASIEDGKKWALDELKESHRYYSKDLGIWHLISLDSISPDKDGRWYTGKIDEEQMDWLKNELAKIPVNKPTMIVSHIPILSACIFFDGKRFEKNQWNIPGKWMHEDASDLKDLFLKYPNVKLAISGHIHLLDRVEYNGISYCCNGAVSGAWWGGNYQQTQPGYAVIDLFSDGTFTNNYQTYTT
;
A
#
# COMPACT_ATOMS: atom_id res chain seq x y z
N MET A 1 40.38 -55.50 48.62
CA MET A 1 41.16 -56.03 47.49
C MET A 1 40.30 -56.01 46.21
N ASN A 2 40.84 -55.37 45.23
CA ASN A 2 40.24 -55.05 43.92
C ASN A 2 39.86 -56.30 43.10
N ARG A 3 38.76 -56.24 42.36
CA ARG A 3 38.69 -56.74 40.97
C ARG A 3 37.66 -55.92 40.17
N ARG A 4 38.15 -55.06 39.31
CA ARG A 4 37.47 -54.47 38.17
C ARG A 4 37.37 -55.53 37.10
N SER A 5 36.19 -55.83 36.62
CA SER A 5 35.99 -56.57 35.35
C SER A 5 35.32 -55.65 34.35
N SER A 6 36.06 -55.35 33.31
CA SER A 6 35.63 -54.57 32.13
C SER A 6 34.62 -55.37 31.32
N ILE A 7 33.44 -54.80 31.08
CA ILE A 7 32.51 -55.30 30.06
C ILE A 7 32.49 -54.23 28.94
N LEU A 8 33.21 -54.54 27.86
CA LEU A 8 33.06 -53.85 26.59
C LEU A 8 31.72 -54.22 25.99
N ARG A 9 30.79 -53.30 25.98
CA ARG A 9 29.55 -53.38 25.16
C ARG A 9 29.78 -52.61 23.89
N SER A 10 29.85 -53.33 22.78
CA SER A 10 29.83 -52.81 21.42
C SER A 10 28.49 -52.13 21.17
N ILE A 11 28.47 -50.82 21.06
CA ILE A 11 27.31 -50.08 20.59
C ILE A 11 27.41 -50.00 19.09
N GLY A 12 26.64 -50.83 18.40
CA GLY A 12 26.45 -50.70 16.95
C GLY A 12 25.65 -49.40 16.66
N LEU A 13 26.30 -48.45 16.00
CA LEU A 13 25.61 -47.29 15.41
C LEU A 13 24.77 -47.77 14.23
N ILE A 14 23.45 -47.90 14.43
CA ILE A 14 22.49 -47.96 13.33
C ILE A 14 22.25 -46.51 12.90
N ALA A 15 22.93 -46.06 11.86
CA ALA A 15 22.63 -44.82 11.17
C ALA A 15 21.34 -45.01 10.39
N SER A 16 20.23 -44.73 11.01
CA SER A 16 18.95 -44.55 10.29
C SER A 16 19.01 -43.27 9.50
N ALA A 17 19.21 -43.38 8.21
CA ALA A 17 19.08 -42.26 7.28
C ALA A 17 17.60 -41.80 7.31
N ILE A 18 17.31 -40.77 8.09
CA ILE A 18 16.04 -40.06 8.00
C ILE A 18 16.09 -39.29 6.67
N THR A 19 15.51 -39.88 5.63
CA THR A 19 15.19 -39.14 4.41
C THR A 19 14.09 -38.17 4.76
N VAL A 20 14.45 -36.90 5.06
CA VAL A 20 13.54 -35.79 5.07
C VAL A 20 12.98 -35.66 3.64
N PRO A 21 11.66 -35.83 3.42
CA PRO A 21 11.12 -35.56 2.10
C PRO A 21 11.37 -34.07 1.86
N LYS A 22 12.17 -33.76 0.81
CA LYS A 22 12.16 -32.41 0.26
C LYS A 22 10.73 -32.15 -0.18
N LEU A 23 9.99 -31.40 0.63
CA LEU A 23 8.81 -30.68 0.13
C LEU A 23 9.35 -29.65 -0.87
N SER A 24 9.60 -30.10 -2.09
CA SER A 24 9.58 -29.22 -3.24
C SER A 24 8.11 -28.78 -3.36
N ALA A 25 7.78 -27.66 -2.74
CA ALA A 25 6.64 -26.89 -3.18
C ALA A 25 6.97 -26.50 -4.64
N PHE A 26 6.61 -27.37 -5.57
CA PHE A 26 6.41 -26.97 -6.93
C PHE A 26 5.25 -25.96 -6.84
N ALA A 27 5.59 -24.67 -6.79
CA ALA A 27 4.68 -23.69 -7.31
C ALA A 27 4.46 -24.13 -8.77
N GLU A 28 3.34 -24.82 -9.04
CA GLU A 28 2.86 -24.97 -10.40
C GLU A 28 2.85 -23.56 -10.95
N ALA A 29 3.67 -23.32 -11.97
CA ALA A 29 3.64 -22.07 -12.68
C ALA A 29 2.21 -21.94 -13.19
N SER A 30 1.43 -21.05 -12.60
CA SER A 30 0.06 -20.80 -12.99
C SER A 30 0.08 -20.58 -14.50
N THR A 31 -0.64 -21.39 -15.25
CA THR A 31 -0.82 -21.25 -16.69
C THR A 31 -1.76 -20.06 -17.00
N SER A 32 -2.18 -19.32 -15.95
CA SER A 32 -3.07 -18.20 -16.07
C SER A 32 -2.40 -17.06 -16.81
N LYS A 33 -3.13 -16.50 -17.78
CA LYS A 33 -2.65 -15.37 -18.57
C LYS A 33 -2.68 -14.10 -17.71
N LYS A 34 -1.57 -13.34 -17.68
CA LYS A 34 -1.56 -12.00 -17.10
C LYS A 34 -2.63 -11.17 -17.84
N SER A 35 -3.53 -10.54 -17.08
CA SER A 35 -4.62 -9.77 -17.63
C SER A 35 -4.38 -8.26 -17.54
N PHE A 36 -3.63 -7.80 -16.52
CA PHE A 36 -3.38 -6.38 -16.32
C PHE A 36 -2.10 -6.19 -15.47
N ARG A 37 -1.33 -5.14 -15.78
CA ARG A 37 -0.13 -4.76 -15.00
C ARG A 37 -0.27 -3.35 -14.49
N ILE A 38 0.00 -3.15 -13.22
CA ILE A 38 -0.05 -1.87 -12.53
C ILE A 38 1.34 -1.52 -12.00
N ALA A 39 1.78 -0.28 -12.17
CA ALA A 39 2.83 0.28 -11.35
C ALA A 39 2.18 1.07 -10.20
N HIS A 40 2.30 0.57 -8.98
CA HIS A 40 1.76 1.24 -7.80
C HIS A 40 2.81 2.17 -7.22
N ILE A 41 2.55 3.46 -7.29
CA ILE A 41 3.30 4.53 -6.63
C ILE A 41 2.51 5.06 -5.44
N THR A 42 3.22 5.50 -4.41
CA THR A 42 2.65 6.10 -3.21
C THR A 42 3.69 6.99 -2.55
N ASP A 43 3.26 7.94 -1.75
CA ASP A 43 4.13 8.75 -0.90
C ASP A 43 5.26 9.43 -1.69
N VAL A 44 4.87 10.09 -2.80
CA VAL A 44 5.80 10.84 -3.66
C VAL A 44 6.30 12.08 -2.95
N HIS A 45 5.44 12.72 -2.15
CA HIS A 45 5.80 13.88 -1.35
C HIS A 45 6.52 14.96 -2.16
N MET A 46 5.90 15.37 -3.28
CA MET A 46 6.45 16.42 -4.15
C MET A 46 6.61 17.72 -3.37
N MET A 47 7.81 18.27 -3.43
CA MET A 47 8.16 19.50 -2.72
C MET A 47 9.17 20.34 -3.53
N PRO A 48 9.28 21.66 -3.24
CA PRO A 48 10.23 22.53 -3.95
C PRO A 48 11.68 22.27 -3.56
N LEU A 49 12.12 21.03 -3.79
CA LEU A 49 13.49 20.55 -3.64
C LEU A 49 13.92 19.98 -5.00
N ILE A 50 15.09 20.39 -5.50
CA ILE A 50 15.60 19.94 -6.82
C ILE A 50 15.65 18.42 -6.91
N GLY A 51 15.98 17.72 -5.82
CA GLY A 51 16.01 16.26 -5.75
C GLY A 51 14.64 15.60 -5.92
N ALA A 52 13.56 16.25 -5.45
CA ALA A 52 12.21 15.68 -5.50
C ALA A 52 11.71 15.55 -6.96
N SER A 53 11.73 16.63 -7.74
CA SER A 53 11.28 16.58 -9.14
C SER A 53 12.15 15.65 -9.99
N LYS A 54 13.47 15.68 -9.82
CA LYS A 54 14.39 14.79 -10.54
C LYS A 54 14.20 13.32 -10.12
N GLY A 55 14.01 13.06 -8.83
CA GLY A 55 13.80 11.72 -8.31
C GLY A 55 12.47 11.12 -8.80
N PHE A 56 11.41 11.91 -8.81
CA PHE A 56 10.12 11.45 -9.33
C PHE A 56 10.16 11.22 -10.85
N ALA A 57 10.76 12.12 -11.62
CA ALA A 57 11.00 11.91 -13.05
C ALA A 57 11.79 10.62 -13.31
N LYS A 58 12.86 10.35 -12.53
CA LYS A 58 13.63 9.11 -12.63
C LYS A 58 12.77 7.87 -12.32
N CYS A 59 11.90 7.94 -11.31
CA CYS A 59 10.96 6.87 -10.99
C CYS A 59 10.01 6.59 -12.17
N LEU A 60 9.39 7.64 -12.74
CA LEU A 60 8.50 7.51 -13.90
C LEU A 60 9.22 6.94 -15.12
N HIS A 61 10.44 7.39 -15.40
CA HIS A 61 11.25 6.83 -16.49
C HIS A 61 11.58 5.35 -16.24
N HIS A 62 11.93 4.98 -15.00
CA HIS A 62 12.18 3.57 -14.66
C HIS A 62 10.95 2.70 -14.88
N ILE A 63 9.76 3.17 -14.45
CA ILE A 63 8.48 2.49 -14.67
C ILE A 63 8.21 2.29 -16.18
N GLN A 64 8.39 3.35 -16.97
CA GLN A 64 8.07 3.37 -18.39
C GLN A 64 9.09 2.61 -19.26
N ASN A 65 10.28 2.34 -18.73
CA ASN A 65 11.32 1.55 -19.38
C ASN A 65 11.37 0.09 -18.92
N LEU A 66 10.40 -0.38 -18.13
CA LEU A 66 10.29 -1.80 -17.81
C LEU A 66 10.13 -2.62 -19.10
N GLU A 67 10.75 -3.80 -19.16
CA GLU A 67 10.64 -4.72 -20.32
C GLU A 67 9.17 -4.98 -20.70
N GLN A 68 8.31 -5.09 -19.71
CA GLN A 68 6.86 -5.11 -19.89
C GLN A 68 6.29 -3.88 -19.18
N GLN A 69 5.89 -2.90 -19.96
CA GLN A 69 5.31 -1.68 -19.46
C GLN A 69 4.01 -1.94 -18.67
N PRO A 70 3.71 -1.15 -17.64
CA PRO A 70 2.42 -1.22 -16.98
C PRO A 70 1.30 -0.64 -17.87
N ASP A 71 0.12 -1.22 -17.74
CA ASP A 71 -1.10 -0.71 -18.38
C ASP A 71 -1.60 0.57 -17.71
N LEU A 72 -1.21 0.74 -16.41
CA LEU A 72 -1.68 1.82 -15.56
C LEU A 72 -0.65 2.13 -14.46
N ILE A 73 -0.48 3.39 -14.14
CA ILE A 73 0.10 3.83 -12.87
C ILE A 73 -1.04 4.10 -11.88
N LEU A 74 -0.94 3.52 -10.69
CA LEU A 74 -1.85 3.75 -9.59
C LEU A 74 -1.10 4.53 -8.49
N ASN A 75 -1.52 5.77 -8.26
CA ASN A 75 -1.04 6.59 -7.15
C ASN A 75 -2.02 6.46 -5.98
N SER A 76 -1.59 5.89 -4.88
CA SER A 76 -2.44 5.69 -3.71
C SER A 76 -2.41 6.81 -2.69
N GLY A 77 -1.89 7.98 -3.04
CA GLY A 77 -1.93 9.18 -2.20
C GLY A 77 -0.56 9.71 -1.78
N ASP A 78 -0.60 10.83 -1.06
CA ASP A 78 0.57 11.61 -0.65
C ASP A 78 1.42 12.03 -1.85
N SER A 79 0.73 12.63 -2.83
CA SER A 79 1.33 13.17 -4.06
C SER A 79 2.26 14.34 -3.77
N ILE A 80 1.85 15.23 -2.85
CA ILE A 80 2.62 16.40 -2.42
C ILE A 80 3.12 16.24 -0.99
N MET A 81 4.10 17.05 -0.62
CA MET A 81 4.78 16.93 0.68
C MET A 81 3.87 17.27 1.85
N ASP A 82 3.14 18.37 1.77
CA ASP A 82 2.27 18.78 2.86
C ASP A 82 1.38 19.96 2.45
N ALA A 83 0.11 19.70 2.24
CA ALA A 83 -0.88 20.74 2.01
C ALA A 83 -1.29 21.44 3.30
N HIS A 84 -1.11 20.80 4.47
CA HIS A 84 -1.64 21.27 5.74
C HIS A 84 -0.76 22.33 6.41
N ARG A 85 0.55 22.10 6.52
CA ARG A 85 1.42 22.93 7.39
C ARG A 85 1.93 24.22 6.76
N GLY A 86 2.20 24.22 5.49
CA GLY A 86 2.87 25.33 4.81
C GLY A 86 1.94 26.47 4.38
N GLY A 87 0.64 26.32 4.56
CA GLY A 87 -0.36 27.23 4.03
C GLY A 87 -0.62 27.03 2.52
N ARG A 88 -1.71 27.61 2.02
CA ARG A 88 -2.21 27.36 0.67
C ARG A 88 -1.19 27.66 -0.44
N SER A 89 -0.47 28.76 -0.33
CA SER A 89 0.52 29.15 -1.36
C SER A 89 1.73 28.20 -1.47
N VAL A 90 2.04 27.48 -0.37
CA VAL A 90 3.09 26.45 -0.40
C VAL A 90 2.54 25.18 -1.06
N ALA A 91 1.33 24.77 -0.71
CA ALA A 91 0.66 23.64 -1.35
C ALA A 91 0.47 23.87 -2.87
N GLU A 92 0.04 25.06 -3.30
CA GLU A 92 -0.07 25.43 -4.73
C GLU A 92 1.25 25.28 -5.49
N LYS A 93 2.39 25.62 -4.87
CA LYS A 93 3.72 25.40 -5.48
C LYS A 93 4.06 23.92 -5.61
N GLN A 94 3.67 23.10 -4.62
CA GLN A 94 3.90 21.65 -4.64
C GLN A 94 3.04 20.98 -5.71
N TRP A 95 1.76 21.35 -5.81
CA TRP A 95 0.86 20.89 -6.87
C TRP A 95 1.35 21.28 -8.26
N LYS A 96 1.84 22.51 -8.42
CA LYS A 96 2.43 22.93 -9.69
C LYS A 96 3.61 22.03 -10.09
N LEU A 97 4.51 21.71 -9.16
CA LEU A 97 5.64 20.80 -9.42
C LEU A 97 5.16 19.38 -9.77
N TRP A 98 4.14 18.87 -9.07
CA TRP A 98 3.51 17.61 -9.38
C TRP A 98 3.00 17.58 -10.82
N HIS A 99 2.23 18.59 -11.23
CA HIS A 99 1.70 18.69 -12.57
C HIS A 99 2.80 18.86 -13.63
N ASP A 100 3.81 19.68 -13.34
CA ASP A 100 4.93 19.91 -14.28
C ASP A 100 5.67 18.58 -14.56
N VAL A 101 5.94 17.76 -13.53
CA VAL A 101 6.58 16.45 -13.72
C VAL A 101 5.66 15.50 -14.49
N LEU A 102 4.41 15.36 -14.10
CA LEU A 102 3.48 14.49 -14.82
C LEU A 102 3.32 14.88 -16.27
N LYS A 103 3.19 16.18 -16.56
CA LYS A 103 3.03 16.70 -17.94
C LYS A 103 4.23 16.39 -18.81
N ASN A 104 5.43 16.47 -18.26
CA ASN A 104 6.66 16.37 -19.04
C ASN A 104 7.20 14.93 -19.12
N GLU A 105 6.92 14.10 -18.11
CA GLU A 105 7.60 12.82 -17.91
C GLU A 105 6.67 11.60 -17.96
N LEU A 106 5.35 11.81 -17.93
CA LEU A 106 4.38 10.70 -17.88
C LEU A 106 3.77 10.42 -19.25
N SER A 107 3.85 9.16 -19.69
CA SER A 107 3.21 8.67 -20.93
C SER A 107 2.22 7.52 -20.72
N VAL A 108 2.14 6.98 -19.50
CA VAL A 108 1.24 5.89 -19.11
C VAL A 108 0.02 6.48 -18.40
N PRO A 109 -1.20 5.95 -18.60
CA PRO A 109 -2.37 6.40 -17.85
C PRO A 109 -2.15 6.33 -16.34
N ILE A 110 -2.66 7.32 -15.59
CA ILE A 110 -2.60 7.36 -14.13
C ILE A 110 -4.00 7.43 -13.53
N VAL A 111 -4.20 6.72 -12.43
CA VAL A 111 -5.37 6.76 -11.55
C VAL A 111 -4.89 7.12 -10.16
N GLN A 112 -5.63 7.95 -9.44
CA GLN A 112 -5.13 8.57 -8.23
C GLN A 112 -6.12 8.46 -7.09
N SER A 113 -5.60 8.39 -5.87
CA SER A 113 -6.35 8.40 -4.61
C SER A 113 -5.80 9.48 -3.69
N LEU A 114 -6.59 9.88 -2.71
CA LEU A 114 -6.18 10.85 -1.70
C LEU A 114 -5.24 10.23 -0.65
N GLY A 115 -4.20 10.98 -0.29
CA GLY A 115 -3.41 10.78 0.92
C GLY A 115 -3.64 11.93 1.91
N ASN A 116 -3.15 11.76 3.12
CA ASN A 116 -3.34 12.79 4.16
C ASN A 116 -2.54 14.08 3.90
N HIS A 117 -1.40 13.97 3.21
CA HIS A 117 -0.59 15.13 2.83
C HIS A 117 -1.17 15.94 1.67
N ASP A 118 -2.09 15.36 0.90
CA ASP A 118 -2.74 16.04 -0.23
C ASP A 118 -3.82 17.04 0.21
N ILE A 119 -4.34 16.90 1.44
CA ILE A 119 -5.52 17.61 1.92
C ILE A 119 -5.11 18.89 2.65
N TRP A 120 -5.46 20.05 2.06
CA TRP A 120 -5.29 21.34 2.71
C TRP A 120 -6.38 21.57 3.77
N CYS A 121 -5.96 21.96 4.97
CA CYS A 121 -6.87 22.28 6.05
C CYS A 121 -6.41 23.57 6.74
N LYS A 122 -7.31 24.56 6.83
CA LYS A 122 -7.05 25.79 7.58
C LYS A 122 -7.40 25.58 9.04
N SER A 123 -6.40 25.26 9.85
CA SER A 123 -6.61 24.87 11.24
C SER A 123 -7.42 23.56 11.37
N GLU A 124 -7.39 22.91 12.47
CA GLU A 124 -8.05 21.63 12.76
C GLU A 124 -9.59 21.66 12.70
N ASN A 125 -10.15 22.42 11.74
CA ASN A 125 -11.59 22.55 11.54
C ASN A 125 -12.08 21.47 10.56
N VAL A 126 -12.96 20.61 11.03
CA VAL A 126 -13.57 19.50 10.27
C VAL A 126 -14.20 19.98 8.94
N ALA A 127 -14.89 21.14 8.93
CA ALA A 127 -15.46 21.69 7.71
C ALA A 127 -14.41 22.05 6.65
N SER A 128 -13.18 22.38 7.06
CA SER A 128 -12.10 22.68 6.13
C SER A 128 -11.43 21.44 5.54
N ILE A 129 -11.58 20.27 6.15
CA ILE A 129 -11.09 19.00 5.61
C ILE A 129 -11.85 18.64 4.34
N GLU A 130 -13.16 18.75 4.33
CA GLU A 130 -13.97 18.46 3.14
C GLU A 130 -13.67 19.43 1.98
N ASP A 131 -13.48 20.73 2.28
CA ASP A 131 -13.05 21.70 1.27
C ASP A 131 -11.64 21.39 0.77
N GLY A 132 -10.76 20.95 1.66
CA GLY A 132 -9.41 20.50 1.32
C GLY A 132 -9.40 19.26 0.44
N LYS A 133 -10.28 18.30 0.70
CA LYS A 133 -10.46 17.12 -0.16
C LYS A 133 -10.95 17.50 -1.55
N LYS A 134 -11.93 18.39 -1.67
CA LYS A 134 -12.39 18.89 -2.97
C LYS A 134 -11.26 19.52 -3.77
N TRP A 135 -10.47 20.40 -3.12
CA TRP A 135 -9.31 20.98 -3.80
C TRP A 135 -8.28 19.93 -4.22
N ALA A 136 -7.97 18.97 -3.36
CA ALA A 136 -7.05 17.89 -3.71
C ALA A 136 -7.58 17.04 -4.89
N LEU A 137 -8.87 16.74 -4.92
CA LEU A 137 -9.50 16.02 -6.04
C LEU A 137 -9.41 16.80 -7.36
N ASP A 138 -9.63 18.13 -7.33
CA ASP A 138 -9.46 19.01 -8.50
C ASP A 138 -8.00 18.94 -9.01
N GLU A 139 -7.01 18.99 -8.11
CA GLU A 139 -5.60 18.88 -8.45
C GLU A 139 -5.23 17.47 -8.98
N LEU A 140 -5.80 16.42 -8.41
CA LEU A 140 -5.62 15.04 -8.86
C LEU A 140 -6.42 14.70 -10.13
N LYS A 141 -7.34 15.60 -10.56
CA LYS A 141 -8.30 15.39 -11.67
C LYS A 141 -9.19 14.17 -11.46
N GLU A 142 -9.56 13.92 -10.21
CA GLU A 142 -10.50 12.87 -9.82
C GLU A 142 -11.85 13.48 -9.46
N SER A 143 -12.94 12.80 -9.85
CA SER A 143 -14.30 13.31 -9.62
C SER A 143 -14.84 12.99 -8.24
N HIS A 144 -14.32 11.93 -7.62
CA HIS A 144 -14.84 11.38 -6.38
C HIS A 144 -13.70 10.99 -5.45
N ARG A 145 -13.89 11.15 -4.13
CA ARG A 145 -12.92 10.77 -3.11
C ARG A 145 -12.78 9.24 -2.95
N TYR A 146 -13.80 8.50 -3.33
CA TYR A 146 -13.79 7.05 -3.48
C TYR A 146 -14.53 6.65 -4.75
N TYR A 147 -14.08 5.60 -5.40
CA TYR A 147 -14.62 5.17 -6.68
C TYR A 147 -14.28 3.72 -6.97
N SER A 148 -14.89 3.16 -8.01
CA SER A 148 -14.53 1.85 -8.54
C SER A 148 -14.27 1.91 -10.04
N LYS A 149 -13.47 0.95 -10.54
CA LYS A 149 -13.08 0.88 -11.94
C LYS A 149 -12.77 -0.56 -12.35
N ASP A 150 -13.18 -0.94 -13.53
CA ASP A 150 -12.79 -2.21 -14.13
C ASP A 150 -11.37 -2.14 -14.70
N LEU A 151 -10.56 -3.13 -14.36
CA LEU A 151 -9.22 -3.36 -14.88
C LEU A 151 -9.19 -4.69 -15.64
N GLY A 152 -9.78 -4.71 -16.82
CA GLY A 152 -10.03 -5.95 -17.55
C GLY A 152 -10.97 -6.86 -16.76
N ILE A 153 -10.49 -8.05 -16.39
CA ILE A 153 -11.28 -9.01 -15.60
C ILE A 153 -11.28 -8.70 -14.09
N TRP A 154 -10.37 -7.86 -13.61
CA TRP A 154 -10.31 -7.41 -12.23
C TRP A 154 -11.18 -6.18 -12.01
N HIS A 155 -11.56 -5.97 -10.77
CA HIS A 155 -12.24 -4.77 -10.32
C HIS A 155 -11.40 -4.06 -9.26
N LEU A 156 -11.24 -2.75 -9.40
CA LEU A 156 -10.53 -1.90 -8.46
C LEU A 156 -11.54 -1.07 -7.69
N ILE A 157 -11.41 -1.02 -6.38
CA ILE A 157 -12.13 -0.10 -5.49
C ILE A 157 -11.10 0.77 -4.78
N SER A 158 -11.17 2.07 -4.98
CA SER A 158 -10.36 3.07 -4.28
C SER A 158 -11.16 3.67 -3.14
N LEU A 159 -10.56 3.70 -1.95
CA LEU A 159 -11.15 4.23 -0.72
C LEU A 159 -10.47 5.56 -0.33
N ASP A 160 -11.26 6.48 0.20
CA ASP A 160 -10.76 7.63 0.95
C ASP A 160 -10.61 7.22 2.43
N SER A 161 -9.39 6.97 2.82
CA SER A 161 -9.05 6.51 4.18
C SER A 161 -8.83 7.64 5.19
N ILE A 162 -9.00 8.89 4.78
CA ILE A 162 -8.68 10.05 5.59
C ILE A 162 -9.96 10.63 6.18
N SER A 163 -10.22 10.37 7.43
CA SER A 163 -11.37 10.92 8.16
C SER A 163 -10.94 11.90 9.24
N PRO A 164 -11.75 12.95 9.54
CA PRO A 164 -11.49 13.82 10.68
C PRO A 164 -11.42 13.03 11.98
N ASP A 165 -10.43 13.32 12.82
CA ASP A 165 -10.34 12.73 14.15
C ASP A 165 -11.30 13.44 15.11
N LYS A 166 -12.07 12.66 15.87
CA LYS A 166 -13.03 13.16 16.86
C LYS A 166 -12.36 13.93 18.02
N ASP A 167 -11.09 13.63 18.29
CA ASP A 167 -10.33 14.24 19.38
C ASP A 167 -9.57 15.52 18.95
N GLY A 168 -9.87 16.07 17.77
CA GLY A 168 -9.25 17.27 17.24
C GLY A 168 -7.81 17.08 16.76
N ARG A 169 -7.36 15.85 16.60
CA ARG A 169 -6.10 15.52 15.96
C ARG A 169 -6.34 15.40 14.47
N TRP A 170 -6.13 16.36 13.74
CA TRP A 170 -6.19 16.50 12.27
C TRP A 170 -6.92 15.35 11.51
N TYR A 171 -6.44 14.08 11.52
CA TYR A 171 -7.07 12.94 10.87
C TYR A 171 -6.83 11.61 11.59
N THR A 172 -7.67 10.63 11.24
CA THR A 172 -7.51 9.20 11.55
C THR A 172 -7.74 8.36 10.30
N GLY A 173 -7.22 7.13 10.31
CA GLY A 173 -7.48 6.13 9.26
C GLY A 173 -8.87 5.52 9.43
N LYS A 174 -9.82 5.93 8.58
CA LYS A 174 -11.19 5.44 8.66
C LYS A 174 -11.96 5.82 7.40
N ILE A 175 -12.91 4.99 6.98
CA ILE A 175 -13.95 5.42 6.04
C ILE A 175 -15.19 5.91 6.81
N ASP A 176 -15.89 6.90 6.29
CA ASP A 176 -17.12 7.38 6.90
C ASP A 176 -18.33 6.48 6.57
N GLU A 177 -19.47 6.75 7.22
CA GLU A 177 -20.68 5.94 7.08
C GLU A 177 -21.22 5.94 5.64
N GLU A 178 -21.18 7.08 4.96
CA GLU A 178 -21.61 7.21 3.57
C GLU A 178 -20.77 6.31 2.66
N GLN A 179 -19.44 6.36 2.82
CA GLN A 179 -18.53 5.53 2.04
C GLN A 179 -18.67 4.04 2.40
N MET A 180 -18.89 3.70 3.67
CA MET A 180 -19.13 2.32 4.10
C MET A 180 -20.39 1.76 3.44
N ASP A 181 -21.47 2.53 3.37
CA ASP A 181 -22.70 2.10 2.71
C ASP A 181 -22.55 2.00 1.18
N TRP A 182 -21.82 2.93 0.58
CA TRP A 182 -21.45 2.83 -0.83
C TRP A 182 -20.60 1.57 -1.09
N LEU A 183 -19.60 1.28 -0.26
CA LEU A 183 -18.73 0.12 -0.40
C LEU A 183 -19.51 -1.20 -0.30
N LYS A 184 -20.44 -1.32 0.65
CA LYS A 184 -21.35 -2.48 0.75
C LYS A 184 -22.16 -2.67 -0.53
N ASN A 185 -22.74 -1.58 -1.04
CA ASN A 185 -23.55 -1.59 -2.26
C ASN A 185 -22.71 -1.92 -3.49
N GLU A 186 -21.48 -1.41 -3.57
CA GLU A 186 -20.57 -1.68 -4.67
C GLU A 186 -20.13 -3.15 -4.69
N LEU A 187 -19.66 -3.67 -3.55
CA LEU A 187 -19.28 -5.08 -3.44
C LEU A 187 -20.43 -6.03 -3.79
N ALA A 188 -21.67 -5.69 -3.45
CA ALA A 188 -22.85 -6.51 -3.75
C ALA A 188 -23.16 -6.57 -5.27
N LYS A 189 -22.74 -5.60 -6.07
CA LYS A 189 -22.93 -5.57 -7.53
C LYS A 189 -21.88 -6.37 -8.28
N ILE A 190 -20.69 -6.57 -7.68
CA ILE A 190 -19.58 -7.23 -8.34
C ILE A 190 -19.85 -8.75 -8.39
N PRO A 191 -19.78 -9.38 -9.57
CA PRO A 191 -19.91 -10.83 -9.67
C PRO A 191 -18.89 -11.56 -8.82
N VAL A 192 -19.29 -12.63 -8.15
CA VAL A 192 -18.45 -13.39 -7.19
C VAL A 192 -17.18 -13.97 -7.86
N ASN A 193 -17.20 -14.18 -9.16
CA ASN A 193 -16.05 -14.66 -9.93
C ASN A 193 -15.15 -13.52 -10.47
N LYS A 194 -15.47 -12.25 -10.20
CA LYS A 194 -14.66 -11.11 -10.62
C LYS A 194 -13.71 -10.72 -9.48
N PRO A 195 -12.40 -11.02 -9.57
CA PRO A 195 -11.45 -10.70 -8.52
C PRO A 195 -11.40 -9.19 -8.31
N THR A 196 -11.31 -8.78 -7.04
CA THR A 196 -11.39 -7.39 -6.63
C THR A 196 -10.15 -7.00 -5.83
N MET A 197 -9.61 -5.82 -6.17
CA MET A 197 -8.51 -5.17 -5.47
C MET A 197 -9.03 -3.91 -4.76
N ILE A 198 -8.68 -3.74 -3.50
CA ILE A 198 -8.96 -2.56 -2.69
C ILE A 198 -7.70 -1.68 -2.65
N VAL A 199 -7.86 -0.39 -2.78
CA VAL A 199 -6.79 0.62 -2.61
C VAL A 199 -7.19 1.53 -1.47
N SER A 200 -6.28 1.72 -0.53
CA SER A 200 -6.44 2.63 0.61
C SER A 200 -5.09 3.25 0.92
N HIS A 201 -4.99 4.58 1.04
CA HIS A 201 -3.71 5.20 1.38
C HIS A 201 -3.21 4.70 2.73
N ILE A 202 -4.02 4.86 3.79
CA ILE A 202 -3.72 4.29 5.10
C ILE A 202 -3.99 2.79 5.08
N PRO A 203 -3.10 1.94 5.60
CA PRO A 203 -3.31 0.49 5.62
C PRO A 203 -4.57 0.08 6.39
N ILE A 204 -5.38 -0.81 5.80
CA ILE A 204 -6.48 -1.49 6.52
C ILE A 204 -5.90 -2.48 7.52
N LEU A 205 -4.88 -3.22 7.11
CA LEU A 205 -4.12 -4.14 7.96
C LEU A 205 -2.67 -4.15 7.53
N SER A 206 -1.76 -3.93 8.48
CA SER A 206 -0.32 -3.91 8.24
C SER A 206 0.44 -4.32 9.51
N ALA A 207 1.48 -5.10 9.37
CA ALA A 207 2.36 -5.49 10.45
C ALA A 207 3.55 -4.53 10.62
N CYS A 208 3.97 -3.82 9.57
CA CYS A 208 5.12 -2.92 9.65
C CYS A 208 4.88 -1.72 10.59
N ILE A 209 3.62 -1.38 10.89
CA ILE A 209 3.25 -0.34 11.86
C ILE A 209 3.83 -0.57 13.26
N PHE A 210 4.06 -1.84 13.66
CA PHE A 210 4.67 -2.18 14.95
C PHE A 210 6.15 -1.79 15.02
N PHE A 211 6.79 -1.62 13.87
CA PHE A 211 8.23 -1.37 13.76
C PHE A 211 8.56 0.08 13.43
N ASP A 212 7.53 0.93 13.21
CA ASP A 212 7.73 2.36 13.00
C ASP A 212 7.79 3.09 14.34
N GLY A 213 8.99 3.19 14.90
CA GLY A 213 9.30 3.73 16.23
C GLY A 213 9.01 2.73 17.36
N LYS A 214 9.10 3.22 18.60
CA LYS A 214 8.84 2.41 19.80
C LYS A 214 7.35 2.40 20.09
N ARG A 215 6.68 1.26 19.83
CA ARG A 215 5.23 1.11 19.99
C ARG A 215 4.82 0.27 21.20
N PHE A 216 5.75 -0.46 21.80
CA PHE A 216 5.48 -1.24 23.00
C PHE A 216 5.85 -0.42 24.25
N GLU A 217 4.84 0.02 24.97
CA GLU A 217 4.99 0.79 26.22
C GLU A 217 3.96 0.32 27.25
N LYS A 218 4.33 0.33 28.51
CA LYS A 218 3.44 -0.05 29.63
C LYS A 218 2.73 -1.41 29.42
N ASN A 219 3.48 -2.38 28.90
CA ASN A 219 3.01 -3.75 28.61
C ASN A 219 1.87 -3.84 27.57
N GLN A 220 1.80 -2.88 26.65
CA GLN A 220 0.83 -2.89 25.55
C GLN A 220 1.41 -2.27 24.27
N TRP A 221 0.85 -2.66 23.12
CA TRP A 221 1.13 -2.04 21.84
C TRP A 221 0.23 -0.83 21.65
N ASN A 222 0.81 0.33 21.35
CA ASN A 222 0.10 1.57 21.09
C ASN A 222 0.22 1.93 19.62
N ILE A 223 -0.84 1.67 18.85
CA ILE A 223 -0.92 1.96 17.43
C ILE A 223 -1.83 3.18 17.24
N PRO A 224 -1.31 4.31 16.73
CA PRO A 224 -2.14 5.47 16.43
C PRO A 224 -3.17 5.15 15.32
N GLY A 225 -4.40 5.58 15.48
CA GLY A 225 -5.46 5.41 14.47
C GLY A 225 -5.15 6.06 13.12
N LYS A 226 -4.24 7.04 13.09
CA LYS A 226 -3.75 7.62 11.83
C LYS A 226 -2.76 6.74 11.05
N TRP A 227 -2.35 5.58 11.57
CA TRP A 227 -1.39 4.68 10.91
C TRP A 227 -1.99 3.41 10.36
N MET A 228 -3.13 3.02 10.86
CA MET A 228 -3.91 1.89 10.41
C MET A 228 -5.39 2.20 10.65
N HIS A 229 -6.26 1.66 9.84
CA HIS A 229 -7.69 1.88 9.95
C HIS A 229 -8.25 1.53 11.33
N GLU A 230 -8.98 2.47 11.96
CA GLU A 230 -9.71 2.23 13.21
C GLU A 230 -10.87 1.26 13.01
N ASP A 231 -11.47 1.28 11.82
CA ASP A 231 -12.57 0.41 11.38
C ASP A 231 -12.09 -0.86 10.64
N ALA A 232 -10.81 -1.24 10.82
CA ALA A 232 -10.23 -2.45 10.22
C ALA A 232 -11.04 -3.71 10.52
N SER A 233 -11.62 -3.82 11.71
CA SER A 233 -12.48 -4.96 12.09
C SER A 233 -13.76 -5.01 11.26
N ASP A 234 -14.42 -3.87 11.05
CA ASP A 234 -15.67 -3.78 10.28
C ASP A 234 -15.40 -4.08 8.79
N LEU A 235 -14.31 -3.51 8.25
CA LEU A 235 -13.86 -3.78 6.88
C LEU A 235 -13.51 -5.26 6.68
N LYS A 236 -12.78 -5.86 7.60
CA LYS A 236 -12.46 -7.29 7.58
C LYS A 236 -13.74 -8.16 7.58
N ASP A 237 -14.72 -7.83 8.43
CA ASP A 237 -15.99 -8.57 8.50
C ASP A 237 -16.86 -8.36 7.25
N LEU A 238 -16.77 -7.18 6.64
CA LEU A 238 -17.40 -6.93 5.34
C LEU A 238 -16.76 -7.78 4.25
N PHE A 239 -15.44 -7.72 4.10
CA PHE A 239 -14.72 -8.45 3.05
C PHE A 239 -14.85 -9.97 3.17
N LEU A 240 -14.99 -10.51 4.37
CA LEU A 240 -15.22 -11.94 4.58
C LEU A 240 -16.49 -12.45 3.87
N LYS A 241 -17.47 -11.57 3.62
CA LYS A 241 -18.70 -11.90 2.88
C LYS A 241 -18.50 -11.91 1.36
N TYR A 242 -17.37 -11.39 0.88
CA TYR A 242 -17.07 -11.23 -0.54
C TYR A 242 -15.74 -11.91 -0.90
N PRO A 243 -15.75 -13.24 -1.15
CA PRO A 243 -14.53 -14.03 -1.38
C PRO A 243 -13.79 -13.65 -2.67
N ASN A 244 -14.36 -12.80 -3.51
CA ASN A 244 -13.73 -12.19 -4.67
C ASN A 244 -12.79 -11.02 -4.31
N VAL A 245 -12.82 -10.47 -3.10
CA VAL A 245 -11.78 -9.55 -2.62
C VAL A 245 -10.50 -10.35 -2.37
N LYS A 246 -9.44 -10.05 -3.11
CA LYS A 246 -8.19 -10.81 -3.10
C LYS A 246 -6.99 -10.03 -2.57
N LEU A 247 -6.99 -8.73 -2.81
CA LEU A 247 -5.84 -7.87 -2.57
C LEU A 247 -6.30 -6.54 -1.99
N ALA A 248 -5.63 -6.07 -0.96
CA ALA A 248 -5.69 -4.68 -0.49
C ALA A 248 -4.29 -4.09 -0.51
N ILE A 249 -4.11 -2.93 -1.13
CA ILE A 249 -2.82 -2.23 -1.22
C ILE A 249 -2.88 -0.88 -0.55
N SER A 250 -1.75 -0.47 0.02
CA SER A 250 -1.60 0.79 0.74
C SER A 250 -0.18 1.35 0.64
N GLY A 251 0.00 2.57 1.11
CA GLY A 251 1.28 3.24 1.34
C GLY A 251 1.39 3.75 2.76
N HIS A 252 1.64 5.07 2.91
CA HIS A 252 1.58 5.83 4.14
C HIS A 252 2.69 5.56 5.16
N ILE A 253 3.07 4.30 5.37
CA ILE A 253 4.06 3.93 6.40
C ILE A 253 5.49 4.03 5.88
N HIS A 254 5.68 4.13 4.55
CA HIS A 254 6.98 4.11 3.87
C HIS A 254 7.79 2.82 4.08
N LEU A 255 7.19 1.80 4.68
CA LEU A 255 7.77 0.48 4.91
C LEU A 255 7.06 -0.58 4.05
N LEU A 256 7.67 -1.74 3.94
CA LEU A 256 7.16 -2.86 3.15
C LEU A 256 6.64 -3.97 4.07
N ASP A 257 5.43 -4.44 3.81
CA ASP A 257 4.98 -5.72 4.34
C ASP A 257 3.93 -6.40 3.44
N ARG A 258 3.62 -7.63 3.78
CA ARG A 258 2.49 -8.38 3.26
C ARG A 258 1.91 -9.23 4.38
N VAL A 259 0.65 -9.04 4.64
CA VAL A 259 -0.12 -9.79 5.64
C VAL A 259 -1.21 -10.57 4.94
N GLU A 260 -1.28 -11.89 5.18
CA GLU A 260 -2.36 -12.74 4.69
C GLU A 260 -3.38 -12.94 5.80
N TYR A 261 -4.62 -12.53 5.55
CA TYR A 261 -5.69 -12.72 6.53
C TYR A 261 -7.04 -12.98 5.86
N ASN A 262 -7.72 -14.05 6.27
CA ASN A 262 -9.02 -14.45 5.71
C ASN A 262 -9.03 -14.60 4.17
N GLY A 263 -7.91 -15.03 3.56
CA GLY A 263 -7.81 -15.23 2.12
C GLY A 263 -7.58 -13.94 1.33
N ILE A 264 -7.30 -12.84 2.00
CA ILE A 264 -6.97 -11.54 1.41
C ILE A 264 -5.51 -11.22 1.74
N SER A 265 -4.76 -10.77 0.73
CA SER A 265 -3.41 -10.21 0.92
C SER A 265 -3.51 -8.72 1.14
N TYR A 266 -2.99 -8.25 2.26
CA TYR A 266 -2.82 -6.82 2.57
C TYR A 266 -1.35 -6.47 2.34
N CYS A 267 -1.07 -5.61 1.37
CA CYS A 267 0.29 -5.21 1.00
C CYS A 267 0.47 -3.71 1.30
N CYS A 268 1.38 -3.38 2.23
CA CYS A 268 1.88 -2.02 2.39
C CYS A 268 3.11 -1.87 1.52
N ASN A 269 3.10 -0.93 0.58
CA ASN A 269 4.22 -0.68 -0.32
C ASN A 269 5.03 0.55 0.13
N GLY A 270 6.33 0.53 -0.14
CA GLY A 270 7.24 1.60 0.24
C GLY A 270 7.05 2.85 -0.62
N ALA A 271 7.56 3.97 -0.12
CA ALA A 271 7.41 5.29 -0.69
C ALA A 271 8.31 5.53 -1.93
N VAL A 272 7.80 6.24 -2.94
CA VAL A 272 8.63 6.75 -4.03
C VAL A 272 9.71 7.68 -3.48
N SER A 273 9.39 8.53 -2.51
CA SER A 273 10.33 9.46 -1.89
C SER A 273 11.27 8.81 -0.85
N GLY A 274 11.03 7.56 -0.46
CA GLY A 274 11.71 6.94 0.68
C GLY A 274 11.50 7.74 1.96
N ALA A 275 12.57 8.27 2.58
CA ALA A 275 12.50 9.18 3.71
C ALA A 275 12.35 10.64 3.22
N TRP A 276 11.22 10.96 2.54
CA TRP A 276 10.91 12.32 2.05
C TRP A 276 12.07 12.94 1.25
N TRP A 277 12.63 12.16 0.32
CA TRP A 277 13.80 12.49 -0.52
C TRP A 277 15.14 12.50 0.25
N GLY A 278 15.15 12.06 1.50
CA GLY A 278 16.36 11.93 2.33
C GLY A 278 17.07 10.56 2.22
N GLY A 279 16.71 9.74 1.25
CA GLY A 279 17.26 8.38 1.09
C GLY A 279 16.31 7.29 1.59
N ASN A 280 16.86 6.21 2.14
CA ASN A 280 16.06 5.10 2.64
C ASN A 280 15.24 5.49 3.87
N TYR A 281 13.98 5.02 3.95
CA TYR A 281 13.22 5.05 5.20
C TYR A 281 13.45 3.74 5.96
N GLN A 282 14.19 3.80 7.05
CA GLN A 282 14.70 2.62 7.75
C GLN A 282 15.41 1.67 6.75
N GLN A 283 14.95 0.42 6.63
CA GLN A 283 15.48 -0.58 5.69
C GLN A 283 14.88 -0.49 4.27
N THR A 284 13.84 0.34 4.06
CA THR A 284 13.13 0.42 2.79
C THR A 284 13.75 1.51 1.90
N GLN A 285 14.23 1.11 0.73
CA GLN A 285 14.74 2.03 -0.28
C GLN A 285 13.59 2.75 -1.01
N PRO A 286 13.83 3.96 -1.57
CA PRO A 286 12.87 4.59 -2.48
C PRO A 286 12.50 3.67 -3.63
N GLY A 287 11.20 3.54 -3.93
CA GLY A 287 10.75 2.60 -4.95
C GLY A 287 9.25 2.66 -5.23
N TYR A 288 8.78 1.66 -5.93
CA TYR A 288 7.38 1.46 -6.30
C TYR A 288 7.10 -0.04 -6.43
N ALA A 289 5.84 -0.47 -6.47
CA ALA A 289 5.53 -1.87 -6.68
C ALA A 289 5.02 -2.13 -8.10
N VAL A 290 5.41 -3.27 -8.70
CA VAL A 290 4.80 -3.81 -9.92
C VAL A 290 3.84 -4.90 -9.51
N ILE A 291 2.57 -4.70 -9.85
CA ILE A 291 1.48 -5.63 -9.55
C ILE A 291 1.01 -6.25 -10.85
N ASP A 292 1.17 -7.57 -10.99
CA ASP A 292 0.57 -8.34 -12.08
C ASP A 292 -0.70 -9.01 -11.60
N LEU A 293 -1.79 -8.76 -12.29
CA LEU A 293 -3.10 -9.33 -12.06
C LEU A 293 -3.37 -10.42 -13.09
N PHE A 294 -3.71 -11.64 -12.64
CA PHE A 294 -3.90 -12.80 -13.52
C PHE A 294 -5.37 -13.17 -13.70
N SER A 295 -5.64 -13.91 -14.76
CA SER A 295 -7.00 -14.29 -15.17
C SER A 295 -7.70 -15.26 -14.22
N ASP A 296 -6.95 -15.94 -13.37
CA ASP A 296 -7.48 -16.86 -12.34
C ASP A 296 -7.72 -16.18 -10.98
N GLY A 297 -7.55 -14.86 -10.90
CA GLY A 297 -7.69 -14.09 -9.66
C GLY A 297 -6.46 -14.14 -8.75
N THR A 298 -5.36 -14.73 -9.20
CA THR A 298 -4.05 -14.61 -8.54
C THR A 298 -3.36 -13.31 -8.93
N PHE A 299 -2.35 -12.90 -8.17
CA PHE A 299 -1.58 -11.69 -8.44
C PHE A 299 -0.14 -11.84 -7.94
N THR A 300 0.73 -10.97 -8.41
CA THR A 300 2.05 -10.71 -7.80
C THR A 300 2.13 -9.26 -7.37
N ASN A 301 2.89 -8.97 -6.31
CA ASN A 301 3.23 -7.62 -5.85
C ASN A 301 4.74 -7.57 -5.60
N ASN A 302 5.49 -6.97 -6.52
CA ASN A 302 6.95 -6.97 -6.51
C ASN A 302 7.47 -5.54 -6.38
N TYR A 303 8.11 -5.24 -5.26
CA TYR A 303 8.72 -3.93 -5.04
C TYR A 303 9.98 -3.76 -5.88
N GLN A 304 10.10 -2.62 -6.55
CA GLN A 304 11.20 -2.24 -7.42
C GLN A 304 11.84 -0.94 -6.89
N THR A 305 13.16 -0.92 -6.83
CA THR A 305 13.93 0.31 -6.53
C THR A 305 14.41 0.93 -7.84
N TYR A 306 14.45 2.27 -7.90
CA TYR A 306 14.86 3.00 -9.11
C TYR A 306 16.13 3.84 -8.88
N THR A 307 16.74 3.72 -7.70
CA THR A 307 17.84 4.59 -7.24
C THR A 307 19.24 4.04 -7.47
N THR A 308 19.39 2.86 -8.07
CA THR A 308 20.69 2.27 -8.37
C THR A 308 21.39 2.90 -9.57
#